data_a2d40c66a035a19d729cc39b5384548f
#
_entry.id   a2d40c66a035a19d729cc39b5384548f
#
_cell.length_a   1.000
_cell.length_b   1.000
_cell.length_c   1.000
_cell.angle_alpha   90.00
_cell.angle_beta   90.00
_cell.angle_gamma   90.00
#
_symmetry.space_group_name_H-M   'P 1'
#
loop_
_entity.id
_entity.type
_entity.pdbx_description
1 polymer ?
#
loop_
_entity_poly.entity_id
_entity_poly.type
_entity_poly.pdbx_seq_one_letter_code
_entity_poly.pdbx_strand_id
1 'polypeptide(L)'
;MIQSMTGFGKATAAFKTKKINVEIKSLNSKNLDLSTRIAPLYREKEMEIRQYIAKSLERGKIDFSIWIEKDAATDATPINAALVQNYYQQIKKISADTDIPEPTDWYSTLLRLPDVTTKTDVEELTDEEWEVAKTAIIEAVNHLIDFRKQEGAALQKKFTEKVDNIQALLASIEPYEKARVEKIKQNIVSGLQQIPNVEYDKNRLEQELIYYIEKLDISEEKQRLANHLKYFRETMNEEGHGVGKKLGFIAQEMGREINTTGSKSNQAEMQNIVVKMKDELEQIKEQVLNAL
;
A
#
# COMPACT_ATOMS: atom_id res chain seq x y z
N MET A 1 -6.85 1.71 -15.29
CA MET A 1 -7.13 0.51 -14.43
C MET A 1 -6.37 0.72 -13.12
N ILE A 2 -7.04 0.62 -11.99
CA ILE A 2 -6.47 0.84 -10.65
C ILE A 2 -5.36 -0.17 -10.38
N GLN A 3 -4.26 0.28 -9.77
CA GLN A 3 -3.20 -0.57 -9.23
C GLN A 3 -3.17 -0.46 -7.70
N SER A 4 -2.77 -1.54 -7.02
CA SER A 4 -2.52 -1.49 -5.58
C SER A 4 -1.17 -0.86 -5.27
N MET A 5 -1.06 -0.17 -4.13
CA MET A 5 0.24 0.31 -3.62
C MET A 5 1.07 -0.81 -3.00
N THR A 6 0.44 -1.88 -2.53
CA THR A 6 1.11 -3.05 -1.99
C THR A 6 1.49 -4.00 -3.11
N GLY A 7 2.61 -4.69 -2.96
CA GLY A 7 3.06 -5.65 -3.93
C GLY A 7 4.31 -6.40 -3.50
N PHE A 8 4.52 -7.53 -4.14
CA PHE A 8 5.66 -8.41 -3.93
C PHE A 8 6.15 -8.95 -5.26
N GLY A 9 7.46 -8.97 -5.45
CA GLY A 9 8.10 -9.58 -6.59
C GLY A 9 9.35 -10.33 -6.17
N LYS A 10 9.58 -11.47 -6.79
CA LYS A 10 10.77 -12.29 -6.56
C LYS A 10 11.23 -12.86 -7.88
N ALA A 11 12.55 -12.89 -8.08
CA ALA A 11 13.19 -13.60 -9.18
C ALA A 11 14.47 -14.27 -8.71
N THR A 12 14.89 -15.29 -9.44
CA THR A 12 16.09 -16.03 -9.14
C THR A 12 16.78 -16.38 -10.45
N ALA A 13 18.07 -16.05 -10.56
CA ALA A 13 18.88 -16.41 -11.70
C ALA A 13 20.08 -17.25 -11.26
N ALA A 14 20.50 -18.18 -12.11
CA ALA A 14 21.70 -18.98 -11.87
C ALA A 14 22.85 -18.42 -12.71
N PHE A 15 24.02 -18.24 -12.09
CA PHE A 15 25.26 -17.90 -12.79
C PHE A 15 26.38 -18.76 -12.26
N LYS A 16 26.89 -19.66 -13.11
CA LYS A 16 27.91 -20.68 -12.73
C LYS A 16 27.46 -21.47 -11.48
N THR A 17 28.21 -21.38 -10.39
CA THR A 17 27.94 -22.04 -9.09
C THR A 17 27.16 -21.15 -8.13
N LYS A 18 26.72 -19.98 -8.58
CA LYS A 18 26.01 -19.00 -7.76
C LYS A 18 24.53 -18.94 -8.15
N LYS A 19 23.68 -18.76 -7.17
CA LYS A 19 22.27 -18.47 -7.32
C LYS A 19 22.00 -17.03 -6.86
N ILE A 20 21.62 -16.17 -7.77
CA ILE A 20 21.31 -14.76 -7.53
C ILE A 20 19.84 -14.68 -7.19
N ASN A 21 19.51 -14.21 -6.00
CA ASN A 21 18.14 -14.04 -5.55
C ASN A 21 17.82 -12.54 -5.46
N VAL A 22 16.70 -12.15 -6.02
CA VAL A 22 16.18 -10.79 -5.96
C VAL A 22 14.80 -10.80 -5.35
N GLU A 23 14.55 -9.95 -4.38
CA GLU A 23 13.27 -9.78 -3.74
C GLU A 23 12.94 -8.28 -3.63
N ILE A 24 11.73 -7.91 -4.00
CA ILE A 24 11.24 -6.54 -3.91
C ILE A 24 9.85 -6.53 -3.31
N LYS A 25 9.66 -5.68 -2.30
CA LYS A 25 8.38 -5.49 -1.58
C LYS A 25 7.97 -4.04 -1.65
N SER A 26 6.68 -3.81 -1.72
CA SER A 26 6.10 -2.48 -1.70
C SER A 26 4.98 -2.39 -0.69
N LEU A 27 5.00 -1.34 0.11
CA LEU A 27 3.95 -0.96 1.05
C LEU A 27 3.43 0.44 0.71
N ASN A 28 2.25 0.77 1.28
CA ASN A 28 1.66 2.09 1.09
C ASN A 28 2.56 3.20 1.65
N SER A 29 2.84 4.21 0.84
CA SER A 29 3.50 5.46 1.24
C SER A 29 3.09 6.61 0.33
N LYS A 30 3.13 7.83 0.87
CA LYS A 30 2.83 9.06 0.09
C LYS A 30 3.88 9.37 -0.97
N ASN A 31 5.14 9.06 -0.68
CA ASN A 31 6.30 9.28 -1.55
C ASN A 31 6.97 7.95 -1.87
N LEU A 32 7.90 7.99 -2.82
CA LEU A 32 8.80 6.86 -3.04
C LEU A 32 9.87 6.87 -1.94
N ASP A 33 9.86 5.84 -1.09
CA ASP A 33 10.89 5.58 -0.08
C ASP A 33 11.54 4.23 -0.40
N LEU A 34 12.80 4.27 -0.88
CA LEU A 34 13.52 3.10 -1.37
C LEU A 34 14.63 2.71 -0.41
N SER A 35 14.46 1.58 0.26
CA SER A 35 15.45 0.89 1.06
C SER A 35 16.09 -0.23 0.25
N THR A 36 17.42 -0.33 0.25
CA THR A 36 18.16 -1.34 -0.53
C THR A 36 19.06 -2.15 0.36
N ARG A 37 19.04 -3.48 0.19
CA ARG A 37 19.99 -4.43 0.77
C ARG A 37 20.69 -5.13 -0.37
N ILE A 38 21.95 -4.77 -0.62
CA ILE A 38 22.69 -5.20 -1.80
C ILE A 38 23.91 -5.98 -1.34
N ALA A 39 24.07 -7.20 -1.88
CA ALA A 39 25.27 -7.98 -1.64
C ALA A 39 26.55 -7.21 -2.02
N PRO A 40 27.66 -7.35 -1.29
CA PRO A 40 28.89 -6.56 -1.50
C PRO A 40 29.35 -6.52 -2.96
N LEU A 41 29.19 -7.63 -3.68
CA LEU A 41 29.57 -7.76 -5.09
C LEU A 41 28.82 -6.77 -6.02
N TYR A 42 27.58 -6.45 -5.72
CA TYR A 42 26.73 -5.57 -6.56
C TYR A 42 26.66 -4.13 -6.07
N ARG A 43 27.43 -3.75 -5.03
CA ARG A 43 27.38 -2.38 -4.46
C ARG A 43 27.73 -1.28 -5.45
N GLU A 44 28.67 -1.53 -6.35
CA GLU A 44 29.02 -0.55 -7.38
C GLU A 44 27.87 -0.19 -8.33
N LYS A 45 26.90 -1.10 -8.47
CA LYS A 45 25.69 -0.92 -9.32
C LYS A 45 24.49 -0.38 -8.56
N GLU A 46 24.63 -0.04 -7.26
CA GLU A 46 23.52 0.43 -6.42
C GLU A 46 22.76 1.61 -7.03
N MET A 47 23.48 2.60 -7.57
CA MET A 47 22.84 3.78 -8.16
C MET A 47 22.02 3.44 -9.42
N GLU A 48 22.50 2.52 -10.25
CA GLU A 48 21.78 2.05 -11.44
C GLU A 48 20.49 1.30 -11.03
N ILE A 49 20.59 0.44 -10.02
CA ILE A 49 19.44 -0.29 -9.46
C ILE A 49 18.40 0.70 -8.91
N ARG A 50 18.83 1.67 -8.10
CA ARG A 50 17.94 2.69 -7.52
C ARG A 50 17.22 3.51 -8.60
N GLN A 51 17.95 3.94 -9.64
CA GLN A 51 17.36 4.69 -10.75
C GLN A 51 16.34 3.86 -11.52
N TYR A 52 16.64 2.60 -11.79
CA TYR A 52 15.71 1.70 -12.47
C TYR A 52 14.43 1.49 -11.66
N ILE A 53 14.54 1.19 -10.37
CA ILE A 53 13.39 0.99 -9.49
C ILE A 53 12.56 2.27 -9.37
N ALA A 54 13.20 3.43 -9.17
CA ALA A 54 12.52 4.72 -9.06
C ALA A 54 11.77 5.10 -10.35
N LYS A 55 12.33 4.75 -11.53
CA LYS A 55 11.66 4.98 -12.81
C LYS A 55 10.47 4.05 -13.05
N SER A 56 10.56 2.81 -12.55
CA SER A 56 9.54 1.78 -12.76
C SER A 56 8.39 1.85 -11.75
N LEU A 57 8.64 2.38 -10.54
CA LEU A 57 7.70 2.41 -9.42
C LEU A 57 7.51 3.83 -8.93
N GLU A 58 6.33 4.39 -9.13
CA GLU A 58 6.02 5.82 -8.92
C GLU A 58 6.07 6.25 -7.45
N ARG A 59 5.52 5.43 -6.55
CA ARG A 59 5.48 5.69 -5.12
C ARG A 59 5.31 4.40 -4.31
N GLY A 60 5.53 4.50 -3.02
CA GLY A 60 5.45 3.41 -2.06
C GLY A 60 6.72 3.32 -1.22
N LYS A 61 6.63 2.66 -0.09
CA LYS A 61 7.81 2.24 0.65
C LYS A 61 8.28 0.93 0.05
N ILE A 62 9.43 0.99 -0.64
CA ILE A 62 10.00 -0.12 -1.40
C ILE A 62 11.19 -0.67 -0.64
N ASP A 63 11.12 -1.95 -0.30
CA ASP A 63 12.24 -2.73 0.24
C ASP A 63 12.78 -3.63 -0.86
N PHE A 64 14.00 -3.38 -1.31
CA PHE A 64 14.70 -4.15 -2.33
C PHE A 64 15.87 -4.93 -1.70
N SER A 65 16.00 -6.20 -2.04
CA SER A 65 17.10 -7.05 -1.57
C SER A 65 17.65 -7.88 -2.72
N ILE A 66 18.98 -7.91 -2.87
CA ILE A 66 19.70 -8.82 -3.76
C ILE A 66 20.81 -9.52 -3.00
N TRP A 67 20.82 -10.86 -3.04
CA TRP A 67 21.83 -11.67 -2.37
C TRP A 67 22.21 -12.88 -3.21
N ILE A 68 23.36 -13.45 -2.89
CA ILE A 68 23.94 -14.59 -3.58
C ILE A 68 23.91 -15.80 -2.64
N GLU A 69 23.41 -16.91 -3.11
CA GLU A 69 23.57 -18.23 -2.50
C GLU A 69 24.63 -18.99 -3.30
N LYS A 70 25.65 -19.52 -2.62
CA LYS A 70 26.67 -20.40 -3.21
C LYS A 70 26.36 -21.84 -2.84
N ASP A 71 26.67 -22.80 -3.71
CA ASP A 71 26.53 -24.21 -3.40
C ASP A 71 27.44 -24.58 -2.22
N ALA A 72 26.83 -25.18 -1.21
CA ALA A 72 27.53 -25.57 0.03
C ALA A 72 28.76 -26.48 -0.17
N ALA A 73 28.85 -27.17 -1.30
CA ALA A 73 29.96 -28.05 -1.63
C ALA A 73 31.28 -27.31 -1.93
N THR A 74 31.22 -26.00 -2.24
CA THR A 74 32.39 -25.17 -2.61
C THR A 74 32.76 -24.15 -1.53
N ASP A 75 32.13 -24.16 -0.36
CA ASP A 75 32.22 -23.06 0.60
C ASP A 75 33.24 -23.29 1.75
N ALA A 76 34.19 -24.21 1.55
CA ALA A 76 35.31 -24.32 2.48
C ALA A 76 36.18 -23.05 2.43
N THR A 77 36.32 -22.37 3.58
CA THR A 77 37.16 -21.19 3.66
C THR A 77 38.61 -21.58 3.34
N PRO A 78 39.24 -21.03 2.30
CA PRO A 78 40.61 -21.38 1.95
C PRO A 78 41.56 -20.95 3.05
N ILE A 79 42.59 -21.75 3.27
CA ILE A 79 43.68 -21.41 4.18
C ILE A 79 44.72 -20.58 3.43
N ASN A 80 45.05 -19.41 3.95
CA ASN A 80 46.08 -18.52 3.38
C ASN A 80 47.45 -19.09 3.67
N ALA A 81 47.98 -19.94 2.77
CA ALA A 81 49.25 -20.61 2.93
C ALA A 81 50.45 -19.65 3.10
N ALA A 82 50.41 -18.49 2.42
CA ALA A 82 51.48 -17.50 2.54
C ALA A 82 51.51 -16.85 3.93
N LEU A 83 50.35 -16.60 4.51
CA LEU A 83 50.22 -16.03 5.86
C LEU A 83 50.61 -17.06 6.91
N VAL A 84 50.20 -18.31 6.73
CA VAL A 84 50.60 -19.44 7.59
C VAL A 84 52.14 -19.57 7.62
N GLN A 85 52.78 -19.52 6.45
CA GLN A 85 54.24 -19.61 6.37
C GLN A 85 54.92 -18.41 7.06
N ASN A 86 54.40 -17.23 6.93
CA ASN A 86 54.91 -16.02 7.59
C ASN A 86 54.79 -16.13 9.12
N TYR A 87 53.63 -16.52 9.64
CA TYR A 87 53.42 -16.72 11.07
C TYR A 87 54.32 -17.87 11.63
N TYR A 88 54.52 -18.93 10.87
CA TYR A 88 55.41 -20.01 11.24
C TYR A 88 56.86 -19.50 11.44
N GLN A 89 57.35 -18.70 10.49
CA GLN A 89 58.72 -18.12 10.58
C GLN A 89 58.82 -17.13 11.75
N GLN A 90 57.82 -16.31 11.99
CA GLN A 90 57.82 -15.39 13.13
C GLN A 90 57.87 -16.12 14.48
N ILE A 91 57.03 -17.16 14.65
CA ILE A 91 57.01 -17.94 15.88
C ILE A 91 58.35 -18.63 16.12
N LYS A 92 58.94 -19.22 15.10
CA LYS A 92 60.27 -19.84 15.21
C LYS A 92 61.36 -18.84 15.65
N LYS A 93 61.32 -17.66 15.07
CA LYS A 93 62.27 -16.61 15.45
C LYS A 93 62.06 -16.16 16.90
N ILE A 94 60.79 -15.96 17.31
CA ILE A 94 60.49 -15.61 18.71
C ILE A 94 60.97 -16.69 19.67
N SER A 95 60.73 -17.99 19.36
CA SER A 95 61.17 -19.08 20.19
C SER A 95 62.71 -19.08 20.34
N ALA A 96 63.42 -18.79 19.24
CA ALA A 96 64.91 -18.71 19.27
C ALA A 96 65.44 -17.51 20.07
N ASP A 97 64.74 -16.36 20.00
CA ASP A 97 65.20 -15.12 20.64
C ASP A 97 64.77 -15.02 22.13
N THR A 98 63.78 -15.81 22.61
CA THR A 98 63.21 -15.67 23.95
C THR A 98 63.20 -16.91 24.82
N ASP A 99 63.80 -18.01 24.37
CA ASP A 99 63.82 -19.35 25.03
C ASP A 99 62.42 -19.94 25.31
N ILE A 100 61.36 -19.40 24.68
CA ILE A 100 60.00 -19.95 24.72
C ILE A 100 59.96 -21.19 23.81
N PRO A 101 59.51 -22.38 24.29
CA PRO A 101 59.54 -23.61 23.47
C PRO A 101 58.57 -23.47 22.28
N GLU A 102 58.95 -24.03 21.14
CA GLU A 102 58.08 -24.11 19.96
C GLU A 102 56.78 -24.87 20.28
N PRO A 103 55.65 -24.54 19.67
CA PRO A 103 54.38 -25.23 19.86
C PRO A 103 54.47 -26.69 19.47
N THR A 104 53.88 -27.57 20.25
CA THR A 104 53.86 -29.03 19.95
C THR A 104 52.86 -29.35 18.84
N ASP A 105 51.77 -28.53 18.72
CA ASP A 105 50.75 -28.62 17.66
C ASP A 105 50.74 -27.32 16.82
N TRP A 106 51.50 -27.37 15.75
CA TRP A 106 51.60 -26.24 14.80
C TRP A 106 50.31 -25.94 14.06
N TYR A 107 49.54 -26.97 13.66
CA TYR A 107 48.29 -26.72 12.92
C TYR A 107 47.23 -26.02 13.79
N SER A 108 47.06 -26.49 15.03
CA SER A 108 46.15 -25.85 15.96
C SER A 108 46.54 -24.41 16.29
N THR A 109 47.85 -24.14 16.39
CA THR A 109 48.38 -22.81 16.69
C THR A 109 48.19 -21.86 15.49
N LEU A 110 48.62 -22.26 14.31
CA LEU A 110 48.63 -21.42 13.11
C LEU A 110 47.22 -21.15 12.59
N LEU A 111 46.31 -22.14 12.62
CA LEU A 111 44.92 -21.96 12.12
C LEU A 111 44.04 -21.06 13.00
N ARG A 112 44.47 -20.79 14.25
CA ARG A 112 43.79 -19.86 15.16
C ARG A 112 44.29 -18.42 15.06
N LEU A 113 45.37 -18.18 14.33
CA LEU A 113 45.90 -16.83 14.15
C LEU A 113 45.00 -16.02 13.23
N PRO A 114 44.96 -14.70 13.43
CA PRO A 114 44.09 -13.80 12.63
C PRO A 114 44.34 -13.98 11.13
N ASP A 115 43.28 -13.88 10.35
CA ASP A 115 43.28 -13.84 8.89
C ASP A 115 43.83 -15.08 8.15
N VAL A 116 44.20 -16.13 8.88
CA VAL A 116 44.68 -17.40 8.28
C VAL A 116 43.56 -18.12 7.52
N THR A 117 42.33 -17.99 7.99
CA THR A 117 41.14 -18.60 7.40
C THR A 117 40.16 -17.53 6.90
N THR A 118 40.64 -16.43 6.40
CA THR A 118 39.83 -15.35 5.81
C THR A 118 39.59 -15.60 4.33
N LYS A 119 38.37 -15.36 3.90
CA LYS A 119 38.05 -15.30 2.46
C LYS A 119 38.74 -14.07 1.87
N THR A 120 39.92 -14.26 1.27
CA THR A 120 40.72 -13.17 0.66
C THR A 120 40.28 -12.82 -0.75
N ASP A 121 39.37 -13.60 -1.37
CA ASP A 121 38.93 -13.31 -2.72
C ASP A 121 37.90 -12.21 -2.69
N VAL A 122 38.33 -10.99 -2.95
CA VAL A 122 37.42 -9.92 -3.42
C VAL A 122 36.97 -10.36 -4.81
N GLU A 123 35.82 -11.03 -4.88
CA GLU A 123 35.21 -11.36 -6.17
C GLU A 123 34.88 -10.04 -6.89
N GLU A 124 35.46 -9.83 -8.08
CA GLU A 124 35.13 -8.72 -8.94
C GLU A 124 33.89 -9.06 -9.76
N LEU A 125 33.00 -8.10 -9.90
CA LEU A 125 31.78 -8.25 -10.71
C LEU A 125 32.16 -8.29 -12.19
N THR A 126 31.81 -9.37 -12.87
CA THR A 126 31.96 -9.44 -14.32
C THR A 126 30.74 -8.87 -15.03
N ASP A 127 30.93 -8.34 -16.24
CA ASP A 127 29.82 -7.80 -17.06
C ASP A 127 28.76 -8.86 -17.35
N GLU A 128 29.19 -10.13 -17.56
CA GLU A 128 28.28 -11.25 -17.79
C GLU A 128 27.41 -11.54 -16.56
N GLU A 129 27.99 -11.56 -15.36
CA GLU A 129 27.27 -11.76 -14.09
C GLU A 129 26.31 -10.60 -13.84
N TRP A 130 26.72 -9.35 -14.16
CA TRP A 130 25.87 -8.18 -14.03
C TRP A 130 24.64 -8.26 -14.94
N GLU A 131 24.77 -8.64 -16.20
CA GLU A 131 23.61 -8.77 -17.11
C GLU A 131 22.62 -9.83 -16.64
N VAL A 132 23.10 -10.95 -16.07
CA VAL A 132 22.23 -11.96 -15.46
C VAL A 132 21.52 -11.41 -14.23
N ALA A 133 22.22 -10.70 -13.35
CA ALA A 133 21.64 -10.05 -12.17
C ALA A 133 20.61 -8.99 -12.56
N LYS A 134 20.91 -8.17 -13.56
CA LYS A 134 20.02 -7.14 -14.10
C LYS A 134 18.73 -7.73 -14.67
N THR A 135 18.82 -8.85 -15.36
CA THR A 135 17.64 -9.57 -15.86
C THR A 135 16.76 -10.04 -14.70
N ALA A 136 17.33 -10.61 -13.65
CA ALA A 136 16.58 -11.01 -12.46
C ALA A 136 15.96 -9.81 -11.73
N ILE A 137 16.63 -8.65 -11.68
CA ILE A 137 16.07 -7.42 -11.10
C ILE A 137 14.84 -6.97 -11.91
N ILE A 138 14.94 -6.93 -13.24
CA ILE A 138 13.85 -6.56 -14.13
C ILE A 138 12.66 -7.51 -13.94
N GLU A 139 12.91 -8.81 -13.87
CA GLU A 139 11.87 -9.82 -13.67
C GLU A 139 11.17 -9.65 -12.31
N ALA A 140 11.93 -9.44 -11.23
CA ALA A 140 11.36 -9.20 -9.90
C ALA A 140 10.49 -7.94 -9.86
N VAL A 141 10.92 -6.85 -10.52
CA VAL A 141 10.13 -5.61 -10.62
C VAL A 141 8.85 -5.85 -11.44
N ASN A 142 8.91 -6.60 -12.54
CA ASN A 142 7.74 -6.95 -13.34
C ASN A 142 6.74 -7.80 -12.54
N HIS A 143 7.20 -8.78 -11.79
CA HIS A 143 6.35 -9.57 -10.89
C HIS A 143 5.63 -8.69 -9.85
N LEU A 144 6.32 -7.69 -9.27
CA LEU A 144 5.70 -6.74 -8.36
C LEU A 144 4.62 -5.89 -9.08
N ILE A 145 4.89 -5.41 -10.28
CA ILE A 145 3.94 -4.63 -11.08
C ILE A 145 2.70 -5.47 -11.41
N ASP A 146 2.88 -6.73 -11.81
CA ASP A 146 1.77 -7.63 -12.12
C ASP A 146 0.95 -7.98 -10.87
N PHE A 147 1.60 -8.16 -9.72
CA PHE A 147 0.92 -8.31 -8.44
C PHE A 147 0.07 -7.08 -8.12
N ARG A 148 0.61 -5.86 -8.29
CA ARG A 148 -0.12 -4.61 -8.11
C ARG A 148 -1.36 -4.50 -9.01
N LYS A 149 -1.26 -4.95 -10.26
CA LYS A 149 -2.40 -4.98 -11.20
C LYS A 149 -3.48 -5.97 -10.76
N GLN A 150 -3.09 -7.17 -10.33
CA GLN A 150 -4.03 -8.20 -9.85
C GLN A 150 -4.78 -7.74 -8.59
N GLU A 151 -4.07 -7.21 -7.60
CA GLU A 151 -4.69 -6.63 -6.41
C GLU A 151 -5.55 -5.41 -6.74
N GLY A 152 -5.10 -4.56 -7.66
CA GLY A 152 -5.85 -3.41 -8.15
C GLY A 152 -7.17 -3.81 -8.79
N ALA A 153 -7.19 -4.87 -9.57
CA ALA A 153 -8.43 -5.41 -10.15
C ALA A 153 -9.41 -5.92 -9.07
N ALA A 154 -8.89 -6.54 -8.01
CA ALA A 154 -9.71 -6.97 -6.87
C ALA A 154 -10.28 -5.76 -6.09
N LEU A 155 -9.47 -4.71 -5.90
CA LEU A 155 -9.94 -3.44 -5.30
C LEU A 155 -11.02 -2.78 -6.15
N GLN A 156 -10.84 -2.72 -7.47
CA GLN A 156 -11.82 -2.15 -8.39
C GLN A 156 -13.17 -2.86 -8.30
N LYS A 157 -13.17 -4.19 -8.22
CA LYS A 157 -14.40 -4.97 -8.02
C LYS A 157 -15.10 -4.62 -6.71
N LYS A 158 -14.34 -4.53 -5.60
CA LYS A 158 -14.89 -4.13 -4.30
C LYS A 158 -15.48 -2.70 -4.35
N PHE A 159 -14.77 -1.75 -4.94
CA PHE A 159 -15.30 -0.38 -5.09
C PHE A 159 -16.57 -0.33 -5.90
N THR A 160 -16.65 -1.08 -7.01
CA THR A 160 -17.86 -1.18 -7.82
C THR A 160 -19.03 -1.68 -6.98
N GLU A 161 -18.86 -2.77 -6.25
CA GLU A 161 -19.88 -3.34 -5.35
C GLU A 161 -20.37 -2.30 -4.33
N LYS A 162 -19.44 -1.60 -3.65
CA LYS A 162 -19.79 -0.61 -2.63
C LYS A 162 -20.51 0.61 -3.20
N VAL A 163 -20.07 1.10 -4.35
CA VAL A 163 -20.72 2.20 -5.08
C VAL A 163 -22.12 1.80 -5.53
N ASP A 164 -22.30 0.56 -6.01
CA ASP A 164 -23.60 0.04 -6.41
C ASP A 164 -24.54 -0.11 -5.20
N ASN A 165 -24.03 -0.54 -4.05
CA ASN A 165 -24.80 -0.61 -2.81
C ASN A 165 -25.27 0.78 -2.36
N ILE A 166 -24.39 1.80 -2.39
CA ILE A 166 -24.77 3.18 -2.06
C ILE A 166 -25.81 3.69 -3.05
N GLN A 167 -25.68 3.40 -4.34
CA GLN A 167 -26.66 3.77 -5.36
C GLN A 167 -28.03 3.15 -5.10
N ALA A 168 -28.09 1.87 -4.74
CA ALA A 168 -29.32 1.16 -4.41
C ALA A 168 -29.97 1.72 -3.13
N LEU A 169 -29.17 1.99 -2.11
CA LEU A 169 -29.62 2.61 -0.86
C LEU A 169 -30.19 4.03 -1.13
N LEU A 170 -29.52 4.83 -1.97
CA LEU A 170 -29.99 6.14 -2.36
C LEU A 170 -31.37 6.08 -3.04
N ALA A 171 -31.55 5.14 -3.97
CA ALA A 171 -32.84 4.92 -4.63
C ALA A 171 -33.94 4.49 -3.65
N SER A 172 -33.59 3.75 -2.58
CA SER A 172 -34.55 3.29 -1.58
C SER A 172 -35.10 4.39 -0.66
N ILE A 173 -34.58 5.61 -0.72
CA ILE A 173 -35.07 6.77 0.03
C ILE A 173 -36.39 7.31 -0.52
N GLU A 174 -36.64 7.20 -1.84
CA GLU A 174 -37.73 7.85 -2.54
C GLU A 174 -39.15 7.59 -1.93
N PRO A 175 -39.52 6.36 -1.52
CA PRO A 175 -40.84 6.13 -0.90
C PRO A 175 -41.02 6.90 0.41
N TYR A 176 -39.98 7.10 1.18
CA TYR A 176 -40.04 7.80 2.47
C TYR A 176 -40.09 9.31 2.32
N GLU A 177 -39.53 9.87 1.25
CA GLU A 177 -39.65 11.30 0.95
C GLU A 177 -41.09 11.74 0.73
N LYS A 178 -41.85 10.96 -0.06
CA LYS A 178 -43.24 11.26 -0.37
C LYS A 178 -44.13 11.26 0.88
N ALA A 179 -43.92 10.30 1.78
CA ALA A 179 -44.63 10.15 3.05
C ALA A 179 -44.27 11.24 4.08
N ARG A 180 -43.08 11.85 3.96
CA ARG A 180 -42.52 12.79 4.94
C ARG A 180 -43.33 14.09 5.03
N VAL A 181 -43.73 14.67 3.90
CA VAL A 181 -44.46 15.94 3.85
C VAL A 181 -45.80 15.81 4.59
N GLU A 182 -46.50 14.72 4.35
CA GLU A 182 -47.78 14.48 5.02
C GLU A 182 -47.60 14.26 6.53
N LYS A 183 -46.58 13.55 6.93
CA LYS A 183 -46.21 13.31 8.35
C LYS A 183 -45.83 14.61 9.07
N ILE A 184 -45.10 15.52 8.42
CA ILE A 184 -44.79 16.85 8.97
C ILE A 184 -46.05 17.63 9.21
N LYS A 185 -46.93 17.69 8.20
CA LYS A 185 -48.24 18.37 8.32
C LYS A 185 -49.06 17.84 9.48
N GLN A 186 -49.19 16.51 9.60
CA GLN A 186 -49.92 15.86 10.70
C GLN A 186 -49.30 16.18 12.05
N ASN A 187 -47.99 16.17 12.19
CA ASN A 187 -47.29 16.45 13.46
C ASN A 187 -47.51 17.93 13.88
N ILE A 188 -47.47 18.90 12.95
CA ILE A 188 -47.68 20.31 13.26
C ILE A 188 -49.16 20.54 13.65
N VAL A 189 -50.09 19.97 12.89
CA VAL A 189 -51.54 20.13 13.18
C VAL A 189 -51.89 19.47 14.52
N SER A 190 -51.40 18.25 14.81
CA SER A 190 -51.65 17.58 16.09
C SER A 190 -51.01 18.30 17.26
N GLY A 191 -49.82 18.88 17.09
CA GLY A 191 -49.19 19.72 18.10
C GLY A 191 -49.97 20.98 18.42
N LEU A 192 -50.52 21.66 17.40
CA LEU A 192 -51.39 22.82 17.60
C LEU A 192 -52.71 22.48 18.31
N GLN A 193 -53.30 21.30 18.03
CA GLN A 193 -54.52 20.83 18.70
C GLN A 193 -54.33 20.51 20.18
N GLN A 194 -53.11 20.22 20.63
CA GLN A 194 -52.80 19.97 22.05
C GLN A 194 -52.71 21.24 22.89
N ILE A 195 -52.68 22.43 22.27
CA ILE A 195 -52.63 23.71 22.97
C ILE A 195 -54.05 24.22 23.19
N PRO A 196 -54.58 24.33 24.45
CA PRO A 196 -55.93 24.77 24.71
C PRO A 196 -56.15 26.24 24.24
N ASN A 197 -57.28 26.51 23.60
CA ASN A 197 -57.73 27.86 23.17
C ASN A 197 -56.84 28.58 22.16
N VAL A 198 -56.12 27.86 21.30
CA VAL A 198 -55.35 28.47 20.21
C VAL A 198 -56.12 28.41 18.91
N GLU A 199 -56.58 29.57 18.46
CA GLU A 199 -56.98 29.77 17.06
C GLU A 199 -55.72 30.03 16.25
N TYR A 200 -55.43 29.18 15.25
CA TYR A 200 -54.28 29.37 14.37
C TYR A 200 -54.71 29.88 12.99
N ASP A 201 -53.89 30.81 12.46
CA ASP A 201 -54.06 31.31 11.09
C ASP A 201 -53.60 30.25 10.10
N LYS A 202 -54.51 29.82 9.19
CA LYS A 202 -54.20 28.82 8.17
C LYS A 202 -53.12 29.27 7.20
N ASN A 203 -53.08 30.56 6.86
CA ASN A 203 -52.07 31.08 5.92
C ASN A 203 -50.66 31.01 6.56
N ARG A 204 -50.59 31.32 7.86
CA ARG A 204 -49.33 31.19 8.60
C ARG A 204 -48.88 29.74 8.75
N LEU A 205 -49.81 28.81 8.96
CA LEU A 205 -49.52 27.39 8.96
C LEU A 205 -48.96 26.91 7.61
N GLU A 206 -49.56 27.38 6.50
CA GLU A 206 -49.05 27.02 5.17
C GLU A 206 -47.67 27.59 4.90
N GLN A 207 -47.37 28.81 5.31
CA GLN A 207 -46.04 29.41 5.19
C GLN A 207 -44.98 28.62 6.00
N GLU A 208 -45.28 28.24 7.23
CA GLU A 208 -44.42 27.43 8.07
C GLU A 208 -44.21 26.03 7.47
N LEU A 209 -45.24 25.43 6.91
CA LEU A 209 -45.14 24.15 6.20
C LEU A 209 -44.20 24.23 4.98
N ILE A 210 -44.33 25.27 4.16
CA ILE A 210 -43.43 25.51 3.01
C ILE A 210 -42.00 25.64 3.50
N TYR A 211 -41.74 26.45 4.55
CA TYR A 211 -40.40 26.62 5.14
C TYR A 211 -39.81 25.27 5.61
N TYR A 212 -40.59 24.42 6.31
CA TYR A 212 -40.12 23.11 6.75
C TYR A 212 -39.87 22.13 5.60
N ILE A 213 -40.71 22.17 4.54
CA ILE A 213 -40.53 21.35 3.34
C ILE A 213 -39.24 21.73 2.64
N GLU A 214 -38.94 23.01 2.44
CA GLU A 214 -37.71 23.51 1.82
C GLU A 214 -36.47 23.19 2.68
N LYS A 215 -36.58 23.44 4.00
CA LYS A 215 -35.49 23.18 4.94
C LYS A 215 -35.09 21.70 4.98
N LEU A 216 -36.01 20.79 4.79
CA LEU A 216 -35.79 19.34 4.83
C LEU A 216 -35.65 18.72 3.44
N ASP A 217 -35.70 19.52 2.36
CA ASP A 217 -35.49 19.02 1.01
C ASP A 217 -34.08 18.44 0.85
N ILE A 218 -34.00 17.24 0.26
CA ILE A 218 -32.77 16.49 -0.01
C ILE A 218 -32.56 16.25 -1.50
N SER A 219 -33.30 16.89 -2.36
CA SER A 219 -33.24 16.68 -3.81
C SER A 219 -31.89 17.03 -4.38
N GLU A 220 -31.26 18.11 -3.88
CA GLU A 220 -29.92 18.54 -4.27
C GLU A 220 -28.86 17.53 -3.83
N GLU A 221 -28.89 17.08 -2.57
CA GLU A 221 -27.96 16.11 -2.02
C GLU A 221 -28.03 14.77 -2.78
N LYS A 222 -29.23 14.31 -3.11
CA LYS A 222 -29.45 13.11 -3.93
C LYS A 222 -28.83 13.25 -5.31
N GLN A 223 -29.05 14.37 -5.97
CA GLN A 223 -28.49 14.63 -7.29
C GLN A 223 -26.97 14.72 -7.26
N ARG A 224 -26.41 15.43 -6.27
CA ARG A 224 -24.96 15.55 -6.10
C ARG A 224 -24.33 14.19 -5.78
N LEU A 225 -24.92 13.43 -4.87
CA LEU A 225 -24.44 12.09 -4.53
C LEU A 225 -24.46 11.16 -5.77
N ALA A 226 -25.55 11.19 -6.54
CA ALA A 226 -25.62 10.40 -7.78
C ALA A 226 -24.52 10.79 -8.79
N ASN A 227 -24.23 12.09 -8.92
CA ASN A 227 -23.14 12.59 -9.77
C ASN A 227 -21.77 12.16 -9.25
N HIS A 228 -21.53 12.20 -7.93
CA HIS A 228 -20.29 11.75 -7.34
C HIS A 228 -20.08 10.23 -7.50
N LEU A 229 -21.13 9.42 -7.36
CA LEU A 229 -21.08 7.97 -7.62
C LEU A 229 -20.72 7.68 -9.07
N LYS A 230 -21.31 8.40 -10.02
CA LYS A 230 -20.97 8.29 -11.44
C LYS A 230 -19.51 8.68 -11.68
N TYR A 231 -19.08 9.82 -11.16
CA TYR A 231 -17.71 10.32 -11.31
C TYR A 231 -16.68 9.40 -10.68
N PHE A 232 -17.03 8.75 -9.56
CA PHE A 232 -16.18 7.74 -8.94
C PHE A 232 -15.95 6.54 -9.87
N ARG A 233 -17.02 6.04 -10.54
CA ARG A 233 -16.91 4.95 -11.52
C ARG A 233 -16.08 5.34 -12.74
N GLU A 234 -16.25 6.55 -13.26
CA GLU A 234 -15.47 7.08 -14.37
C GLU A 234 -13.99 7.18 -14.00
N THR A 235 -13.68 7.73 -12.82
CA THR A 235 -12.32 7.88 -12.31
C THR A 235 -11.63 6.54 -12.08
N MET A 236 -12.34 5.49 -11.66
CA MET A 236 -11.76 4.14 -11.53
C MET A 236 -11.22 3.58 -12.86
N ASN A 237 -11.74 4.05 -13.98
CA ASN A 237 -11.36 3.59 -15.32
C ASN A 237 -10.37 4.54 -16.02
N GLU A 238 -10.03 5.67 -15.40
CA GLU A 238 -9.02 6.59 -15.95
C GLU A 238 -7.64 5.93 -15.98
N GLU A 239 -6.88 6.26 -17.00
CA GLU A 239 -5.46 5.91 -17.10
C GLU A 239 -4.64 7.11 -16.60
N GLY A 240 -3.61 6.84 -15.81
CA GLY A 240 -2.70 7.87 -15.33
C GLY A 240 -2.36 7.77 -13.85
N HIS A 241 -1.59 8.77 -13.39
CA HIS A 241 -1.08 8.83 -12.03
C HIS A 241 -2.07 9.50 -11.06
N GLY A 242 -2.10 9.02 -9.82
CA GLY A 242 -2.85 9.67 -8.75
C GLY A 242 -4.34 9.41 -8.73
N VAL A 243 -4.81 8.37 -9.42
CA VAL A 243 -6.22 7.94 -9.43
C VAL A 243 -6.74 7.71 -8.01
N GLY A 244 -5.97 7.03 -7.14
CA GLY A 244 -6.36 6.80 -5.75
C GLY A 244 -6.58 8.08 -4.96
N LYS A 245 -5.74 9.12 -5.16
CA LYS A 245 -5.95 10.42 -4.50
C LYS A 245 -7.23 11.10 -4.95
N LYS A 246 -7.53 11.05 -6.26
CA LYS A 246 -8.76 11.60 -6.85
C LYS A 246 -10.00 10.88 -6.32
N LEU A 247 -9.97 9.53 -6.27
CA LEU A 247 -11.02 8.72 -5.66
C LEU A 247 -11.24 9.07 -4.18
N GLY A 248 -10.17 9.32 -3.43
CA GLY A 248 -10.25 9.77 -2.04
C GLY A 248 -11.00 11.09 -1.88
N PHE A 249 -10.75 12.08 -2.73
CA PHE A 249 -11.49 13.35 -2.74
C PHE A 249 -12.97 13.15 -3.10
N ILE A 250 -13.26 12.32 -4.11
CA ILE A 250 -14.66 12.04 -4.48
C ILE A 250 -15.37 11.34 -3.31
N ALA A 251 -14.75 10.39 -2.64
CA ALA A 251 -15.30 9.73 -1.46
C ALA A 251 -15.58 10.70 -0.29
N GLN A 252 -14.77 11.76 -0.14
CA GLN A 252 -15.02 12.80 0.85
C GLN A 252 -16.28 13.62 0.49
N GLU A 253 -16.45 14.00 -0.79
CA GLU A 253 -17.65 14.72 -1.26
C GLU A 253 -18.90 13.83 -1.11
N MET A 254 -18.83 12.54 -1.48
CA MET A 254 -19.92 11.59 -1.21
C MET A 254 -20.31 11.61 0.27
N GLY A 255 -19.33 11.63 1.17
CA GLY A 255 -19.56 11.70 2.61
C GLY A 255 -20.27 12.97 3.08
N ARG A 256 -19.98 14.10 2.45
CA ARG A 256 -20.69 15.36 2.73
C ARG A 256 -22.17 15.26 2.36
N GLU A 257 -22.49 14.76 1.17
CA GLU A 257 -23.86 14.61 0.70
C GLU A 257 -24.65 13.61 1.55
N ILE A 258 -24.04 12.47 1.92
CA ILE A 258 -24.64 11.47 2.82
C ILE A 258 -24.91 12.06 4.21
N ASN A 259 -23.97 12.85 4.76
CA ASN A 259 -24.13 13.50 6.05
C ASN A 259 -25.25 14.54 6.04
N THR A 260 -25.33 15.37 5.00
CA THR A 260 -26.38 16.37 4.84
C THR A 260 -27.74 15.71 4.68
N THR A 261 -27.83 14.65 3.86
CA THR A 261 -29.04 13.83 3.74
C THR A 261 -29.46 13.29 5.13
N GLY A 262 -28.52 12.80 5.93
CA GLY A 262 -28.81 12.32 7.30
C GLY A 262 -29.32 13.43 8.22
N SER A 263 -28.73 14.62 8.20
CA SER A 263 -29.14 15.73 9.06
C SER A 263 -30.54 16.28 8.70
N LYS A 264 -30.93 16.18 7.42
CA LYS A 264 -32.25 16.57 6.94
C LYS A 264 -33.29 15.45 7.06
N SER A 265 -32.90 14.23 7.41
CA SER A 265 -33.78 13.06 7.52
C SER A 265 -34.36 12.93 8.94
N ASN A 266 -35.65 13.27 9.13
CA ASN A 266 -36.31 13.21 10.43
C ASN A 266 -37.10 11.89 10.66
N GLN A 267 -36.83 10.86 9.85
CA GLN A 267 -37.54 9.60 9.87
C GLN A 267 -36.56 8.45 10.13
N ALA A 268 -36.92 7.53 11.04
CA ALA A 268 -36.04 6.44 11.47
C ALA A 268 -35.59 5.54 10.31
N GLU A 269 -36.49 5.26 9.37
CA GLU A 269 -36.19 4.43 8.19
C GLU A 269 -35.15 5.10 7.29
N MET A 270 -35.26 6.40 7.04
CA MET A 270 -34.27 7.16 6.27
C MET A 270 -32.92 7.24 7.01
N GLN A 271 -32.93 7.43 8.34
CA GLN A 271 -31.71 7.41 9.13
C GLN A 271 -31.00 6.06 9.04
N ASN A 272 -31.74 4.94 9.09
CA ASN A 272 -31.17 3.62 8.91
C ASN A 272 -30.52 3.43 7.53
N ILE A 273 -31.14 3.97 6.46
CA ILE A 273 -30.54 3.94 5.12
C ILE A 273 -29.26 4.76 5.08
N VAL A 274 -29.25 5.96 5.67
CA VAL A 274 -28.07 6.81 5.76
C VAL A 274 -26.93 6.15 6.51
N VAL A 275 -27.22 5.46 7.62
CA VAL A 275 -26.19 4.69 8.37
C VAL A 275 -25.58 3.63 7.47
N LYS A 276 -26.39 2.84 6.76
CA LYS A 276 -25.87 1.84 5.80
C LYS A 276 -25.01 2.45 4.69
N MET A 277 -25.43 3.62 4.14
CA MET A 277 -24.61 4.33 3.13
C MET A 277 -23.25 4.77 3.73
N LYS A 278 -23.24 5.22 4.98
CA LYS A 278 -22.00 5.59 5.68
C LYS A 278 -21.07 4.37 5.86
N ASP A 279 -21.60 3.24 6.25
CA ASP A 279 -20.81 2.01 6.43
C ASP A 279 -20.16 1.57 5.11
N GLU A 280 -20.90 1.59 3.99
CA GLU A 280 -20.37 1.28 2.67
C GLU A 280 -19.28 2.29 2.25
N LEU A 281 -19.49 3.57 2.54
CA LEU A 281 -18.54 4.64 2.21
C LEU A 281 -17.25 4.56 3.05
N GLU A 282 -17.33 4.24 4.34
CA GLU A 282 -16.13 4.07 5.17
C GLU A 282 -15.25 2.91 4.65
N GLN A 283 -15.85 1.82 4.21
CA GLN A 283 -15.11 0.73 3.55
C GLN A 283 -14.40 1.18 2.27
N ILE A 284 -15.04 2.07 1.46
CA ILE A 284 -14.39 2.69 0.31
C ILE A 284 -13.20 3.54 0.76
N LYS A 285 -13.37 4.41 1.76
CA LYS A 285 -12.32 5.33 2.24
C LYS A 285 -11.10 4.60 2.78
N GLU A 286 -11.30 3.50 3.51
CA GLU A 286 -10.20 2.66 4.00
C GLU A 286 -9.39 2.06 2.86
N GLN A 287 -10.06 1.54 1.84
CA GLN A 287 -9.41 0.84 0.73
C GLN A 287 -8.80 1.81 -0.31
N VAL A 288 -9.36 3.02 -0.47
CA VAL A 288 -8.82 4.03 -1.41
C VAL A 288 -7.39 4.44 -1.04
N LEU A 289 -7.01 4.34 0.23
CA LEU A 289 -5.63 4.60 0.66
C LEU A 289 -4.63 3.63 0.04
N ASN A 290 -5.06 2.45 -0.40
CA ASN A 290 -4.24 1.42 -1.03
C ASN A 290 -4.27 1.49 -2.57
N ALA A 291 -5.02 2.42 -3.17
CA ALA A 291 -5.08 2.63 -4.62
C ALA A 291 -3.99 3.62 -5.08
N LEU A 292 -3.30 3.26 -6.19
CA LEU A 292 -2.32 4.11 -6.89
C LEU A 292 -2.99 5.11 -7.80
#